data_8d84daa10012c2b599c185e067c8f85b
#
_entry.id   8d84daa10012c2b599c185e067c8f85b
#
_cell.length_a   1.000
_cell.length_b   1.000
_cell.length_c   1.000
_cell.angle_alpha   90.00
_cell.angle_beta   90.00
_cell.angle_gamma   90.00
#
_symmetry.space_group_name_H-M   'P 1'
#
loop_
_entity.id
_entity.type
_entity.pdbx_description
1 polymer ?
#
loop_
_entity_poly.entity_id
_entity_poly.type
_entity_poly.pdbx_seq_one_letter_code
_entity_poly.pdbx_strand_id
1 'polypeptide(L)'
;KLFKNDPFNSVLLNERVANLQKKLELFSKLFSLIEIEPIISDSVVININIQEGKDVFIGKTYIEGIASKDSVLEDRELVYKRGDHFDPNKVKNSKRRLKETDIYSLINITPVKVTASDSIVNMVISLNEYKQREWLSVGGFEPIEFYEGLDPLPSLGGFIEWRNRSIFNTNSNFSTKFLIGFPWETNFNLPRLRYDIGFDTNWILGIRWPTKLNSFYETLINYDQENIDRVERYGVEMLQTIMIDERSYFQNMAVWENFSDNNSVNALDLSSNTNSIKNLQQRSLSFRLHIDKK
;
A
#
# COMPACT_ATOMS: atom_id res chain seq x y z
N LYS A 1 28.76 -20.26 -1.01
CA LYS A 1 30.09 -20.92 -0.98
C LYS A 1 30.76 -20.64 -2.32
N LEU A 2 31.91 -19.97 -2.31
CA LEU A 2 32.86 -20.03 -3.41
C LEU A 2 33.52 -21.39 -3.26
N PHE A 3 33.36 -22.27 -4.23
CA PHE A 3 33.99 -23.58 -4.18
C PHE A 3 35.43 -23.47 -4.68
N LYS A 4 36.31 -24.21 -4.04
CA LYS A 4 37.69 -24.36 -4.49
C LYS A 4 37.62 -25.02 -5.87
N ASN A 5 38.26 -24.41 -6.88
CA ASN A 5 38.30 -24.80 -8.29
C ASN A 5 37.13 -24.41 -9.20
N ASP A 6 36.23 -23.53 -8.73
CA ASP A 6 35.26 -22.89 -9.64
C ASP A 6 35.97 -21.81 -10.49
N PRO A 7 35.53 -21.55 -11.73
CA PRO A 7 36.06 -20.46 -12.53
C PRO A 7 35.77 -19.13 -11.85
N PHE A 8 36.75 -18.22 -11.86
CA PHE A 8 36.59 -16.89 -11.25
C PHE A 8 35.45 -16.11 -11.90
N ASN A 9 34.53 -15.62 -11.09
CA ASN A 9 33.43 -14.76 -11.50
C ASN A 9 33.35 -13.51 -10.62
N SER A 10 33.74 -12.35 -11.19
CA SER A 10 33.76 -11.07 -10.49
C SER A 10 32.36 -10.60 -10.07
N VAL A 11 31.31 -10.89 -10.84
CA VAL A 11 29.94 -10.53 -10.53
C VAL A 11 29.46 -11.27 -9.27
N LEU A 12 29.72 -12.58 -9.22
CA LEU A 12 29.40 -13.42 -8.07
C LEU A 12 30.17 -12.98 -6.81
N LEU A 13 31.45 -12.60 -6.97
CA LEU A 13 32.25 -12.09 -5.87
C LEU A 13 31.63 -10.81 -5.30
N ASN A 14 31.34 -9.83 -6.16
CA ASN A 14 30.74 -8.56 -5.75
C ASN A 14 29.37 -8.76 -5.07
N GLU A 15 28.55 -9.68 -5.56
CA GLU A 15 27.28 -10.05 -4.93
C GLU A 15 27.49 -10.61 -3.52
N ARG A 16 28.48 -11.50 -3.35
CA ARG A 16 28.81 -12.10 -2.05
C ARG A 16 29.33 -11.06 -1.06
N VAL A 17 30.17 -10.16 -1.51
CA VAL A 17 30.68 -9.06 -0.68
C VAL A 17 29.54 -8.12 -0.27
N ALA A 18 28.67 -7.74 -1.19
CA ALA A 18 27.50 -6.92 -0.87
C ALA A 18 26.56 -7.61 0.16
N ASN A 19 26.38 -8.92 0.05
CA ASN A 19 25.60 -9.70 1.00
C ASN A 19 26.30 -9.77 2.38
N LEU A 20 27.63 -9.85 2.40
CA LEU A 20 28.38 -9.81 3.66
C LEU A 20 28.28 -8.42 4.32
N GLN A 21 28.43 -7.35 3.54
CA GLN A 21 28.25 -5.98 4.04
C GLN A 21 26.87 -5.80 4.67
N LYS A 22 25.79 -6.23 3.98
CA LYS A 22 24.43 -6.19 4.54
C LYS A 22 24.30 -6.97 5.86
N LYS A 23 24.96 -8.12 5.98
CA LYS A 23 24.97 -8.89 7.25
C LYS A 23 25.66 -8.12 8.35
N LEU A 24 26.79 -7.50 8.09
CA LEU A 24 27.50 -6.68 9.08
C LEU A 24 26.65 -5.48 9.54
N GLU A 25 25.93 -4.84 8.63
CA GLU A 25 24.98 -3.77 8.95
C GLU A 25 23.84 -4.27 9.86
N LEU A 26 23.32 -5.50 9.65
CA LEU A 26 22.32 -6.11 10.54
C LEU A 26 22.85 -6.36 11.96
N PHE A 27 24.15 -6.53 12.12
CA PHE A 27 24.83 -6.59 13.43
C PHE A 27 25.28 -5.22 13.94
N SER A 28 24.67 -4.15 13.45
CA SER A 28 25.00 -2.75 13.82
C SER A 28 26.41 -2.31 13.46
N LYS A 29 27.08 -3.01 12.54
CA LYS A 29 28.44 -2.72 12.06
C LYS A 29 28.39 -1.89 10.77
N LEU A 30 27.74 -0.72 10.83
CA LEU A 30 27.50 0.13 9.64
C LEU A 30 28.80 0.62 8.98
N PHE A 31 29.86 0.82 9.75
CA PHE A 31 31.16 1.31 9.28
C PHE A 31 32.21 0.20 9.14
N SER A 32 31.77 -1.04 8.91
CA SER A 32 32.68 -2.13 8.57
C SER A 32 33.34 -1.91 7.23
N LEU A 33 34.62 -2.23 7.14
CA LEU A 33 35.42 -2.19 5.92
C LEU A 33 35.73 -3.60 5.45
N ILE A 34 35.44 -3.89 4.18
CA ILE A 34 35.76 -5.14 3.52
C ILE A 34 36.78 -4.84 2.41
N GLU A 35 38.00 -5.28 2.62
CA GLU A 35 39.06 -5.17 1.63
C GLU A 35 39.23 -6.48 0.88
N ILE A 36 39.36 -6.42 -0.43
CA ILE A 36 39.51 -7.57 -1.30
C ILE A 36 40.86 -7.47 -2.01
N GLU A 37 41.73 -8.43 -1.75
CA GLU A 37 43.04 -8.52 -2.38
C GLU A 37 43.10 -9.79 -3.24
N PRO A 38 42.97 -9.66 -4.57
CA PRO A 38 43.16 -10.77 -5.47
C PRO A 38 44.66 -11.04 -5.69
N ILE A 39 45.09 -12.28 -5.47
CA ILE A 39 46.42 -12.78 -5.84
C ILE A 39 46.26 -13.64 -7.08
N ILE A 40 46.81 -13.18 -8.19
CA ILE A 40 46.71 -13.86 -9.49
C ILE A 40 48.04 -14.58 -9.78
N SER A 41 47.96 -15.92 -9.88
CA SER A 41 49.03 -16.78 -10.35
C SER A 41 48.42 -17.81 -11.30
N ASP A 42 48.79 -19.07 -11.25
CA ASP A 42 48.13 -20.17 -11.97
C ASP A 42 46.68 -20.39 -11.55
N SER A 43 46.32 -19.84 -10.38
CA SER A 43 44.95 -19.76 -9.84
C SER A 43 44.70 -18.39 -9.23
N VAL A 44 43.41 -17.99 -9.16
CA VAL A 44 43.01 -16.76 -8.48
C VAL A 44 42.71 -17.06 -7.03
N VAL A 45 43.53 -16.53 -6.11
CA VAL A 45 43.30 -16.56 -4.66
C VAL A 45 42.78 -15.21 -4.25
N ILE A 46 41.63 -15.18 -3.53
CA ILE A 46 41.01 -13.96 -3.06
C ILE A 46 41.14 -13.91 -1.54
N ASN A 47 41.92 -12.94 -1.07
CA ASN A 47 41.99 -12.61 0.34
C ASN A 47 40.92 -11.59 0.66
N ILE A 48 40.07 -11.88 1.63
CA ILE A 48 39.02 -10.97 2.12
C ILE A 48 39.40 -10.59 3.55
N ASN A 49 39.77 -9.34 3.73
CA ASN A 49 40.07 -8.77 5.05
C ASN A 49 38.85 -7.98 5.54
N ILE A 50 38.36 -8.27 6.74
CA ILE A 50 37.16 -7.68 7.31
C ILE A 50 37.54 -6.94 8.58
N GLN A 51 37.32 -5.63 8.56
CA GLN A 51 37.37 -4.80 9.76
C GLN A 51 35.95 -4.47 10.17
N GLU A 52 35.44 -5.14 11.20
CA GLU A 52 34.01 -5.03 11.61
C GLU A 52 33.64 -3.64 12.12
N GLY A 53 34.60 -2.90 12.69
CA GLY A 53 34.33 -1.62 13.32
C GLY A 53 33.58 -1.74 14.65
N LYS A 54 33.11 -0.61 15.18
CA LYS A 54 32.36 -0.53 16.44
C LYS A 54 30.86 -0.72 16.19
N ASP A 55 30.13 -1.06 17.25
CA ASP A 55 28.69 -1.03 17.24
C ASP A 55 28.20 0.42 17.06
N VAL A 56 27.20 0.59 16.20
CA VAL A 56 26.65 1.90 15.86
C VAL A 56 25.28 2.05 16.52
N PHE A 57 25.08 3.18 17.17
CA PHE A 57 23.85 3.55 17.84
C PHE A 57 23.20 4.75 17.15
N ILE A 58 21.88 4.82 17.22
CA ILE A 58 21.10 5.92 16.67
C ILE A 58 21.17 7.13 17.63
N GLY A 59 21.63 8.25 17.12
CA GLY A 59 21.69 9.53 17.80
C GLY A 59 20.38 10.32 17.68
N LYS A 60 20.49 11.55 17.16
CA LYS A 60 19.33 12.41 16.92
C LYS A 60 18.70 12.11 15.56
N THR A 61 17.38 12.27 15.48
CA THR A 61 16.65 12.28 14.21
C THR A 61 16.36 13.73 13.81
N TYR A 62 16.65 14.06 12.57
CA TYR A 62 16.35 15.36 11.96
C TYR A 62 15.34 15.12 10.83
N ILE A 63 14.26 15.90 10.81
CA ILE A 63 13.25 15.86 9.77
C ILE A 63 13.35 17.14 8.95
N GLU A 64 13.42 17.00 7.64
CA GLU A 64 13.55 18.07 6.67
C GLU A 64 12.44 17.99 5.63
N GLY A 65 12.04 19.15 5.08
CA GLY A 65 11.12 19.23 3.95
C GLY A 65 9.63 19.26 4.30
N ILE A 66 9.28 19.29 5.58
CA ILE A 66 7.90 19.47 6.06
C ILE A 66 7.74 20.82 6.78
N ALA A 67 6.58 21.46 6.60
CA ALA A 67 6.31 22.78 7.16
C ALA A 67 6.06 22.77 8.67
N SER A 68 5.50 21.68 9.21
CA SER A 68 5.27 21.50 10.65
C SER A 68 6.21 20.44 11.20
N LYS A 69 6.89 20.75 12.31
CA LYS A 69 7.60 19.74 13.11
C LYS A 69 6.54 18.88 13.82
N ASP A 70 6.03 17.88 13.15
CA ASP A 70 5.05 16.99 13.76
C ASP A 70 5.80 15.93 14.59
N SER A 71 5.96 16.20 15.89
CA SER A 71 6.53 15.26 16.86
C SER A 71 5.76 13.92 16.88
N VAL A 72 4.49 13.97 16.50
CA VAL A 72 3.61 12.79 16.38
C VAL A 72 4.14 11.81 15.31
N LEU A 73 4.80 12.30 14.27
CA LEU A 73 5.38 11.47 13.22
C LEU A 73 6.52 10.60 13.75
N GLU A 74 7.44 11.21 14.52
CA GLU A 74 8.57 10.48 15.12
C GLU A 74 8.07 9.37 16.06
N ASP A 75 7.09 9.69 16.90
CA ASP A 75 6.60 8.76 17.91
C ASP A 75 5.76 7.61 17.33
N ARG A 76 5.09 7.84 16.21
CA ARG A 76 4.13 6.88 15.66
C ARG A 76 4.69 6.03 14.52
N GLU A 77 5.40 6.62 13.58
CA GLU A 77 5.78 5.93 12.36
C GLU A 77 7.22 5.43 12.35
N LEU A 78 8.09 5.96 13.22
CA LEU A 78 9.45 5.45 13.34
C LEU A 78 9.50 4.22 14.25
N VAL A 79 10.15 3.15 13.76
CA VAL A 79 10.30 1.88 14.50
C VAL A 79 11.55 1.90 15.37
N TYR A 80 12.47 2.83 15.14
CA TYR A 80 13.69 3.03 15.93
C TYR A 80 13.56 4.26 16.82
N LYS A 81 14.33 4.28 17.89
CA LYS A 81 14.44 5.39 18.84
C LYS A 81 15.90 5.77 19.05
N ARG A 82 16.11 6.97 19.58
CA ARG A 82 17.43 7.39 20.02
C ARG A 82 17.99 6.42 21.07
N GLY A 83 19.24 5.99 20.87
CA GLY A 83 19.92 5.01 21.72
C GLY A 83 19.76 3.57 21.28
N ASP A 84 18.90 3.27 20.34
CA ASP A 84 18.81 1.93 19.75
C ASP A 84 20.07 1.60 18.96
N HIS A 85 20.42 0.33 18.91
CA HIS A 85 21.36 -0.18 17.91
C HIS A 85 20.85 0.12 16.49
N PHE A 86 21.74 0.55 15.61
CA PHE A 86 21.40 0.75 14.20
C PHE A 86 20.99 -0.60 13.59
N ASP A 87 19.81 -0.63 13.00
CA ASP A 87 19.24 -1.79 12.33
C ASP A 87 18.61 -1.33 11.00
N PRO A 88 19.17 -1.75 9.85
CA PRO A 88 18.63 -1.42 8.53
C PRO A 88 17.16 -1.84 8.35
N ASN A 89 16.74 -2.93 9.00
CA ASN A 89 15.35 -3.40 8.91
C ASN A 89 14.41 -2.44 9.64
N LYS A 90 14.80 -1.90 10.80
CA LYS A 90 14.03 -0.87 11.49
C LYS A 90 13.89 0.39 10.64
N VAL A 91 14.97 0.82 9.96
CA VAL A 91 14.96 1.95 9.04
C VAL A 91 14.02 1.70 7.87
N LYS A 92 14.13 0.53 7.24
CA LYS A 92 13.26 0.13 6.13
C LYS A 92 11.79 0.04 6.55
N ASN A 93 11.51 -0.51 7.72
CA ASN A 93 10.17 -0.58 8.27
C ASN A 93 9.58 0.80 8.57
N SER A 94 10.40 1.73 9.09
CA SER A 94 10.00 3.13 9.28
C SER A 94 9.64 3.80 7.95
N LYS A 95 10.48 3.62 6.93
CA LYS A 95 10.21 4.13 5.58
C LYS A 95 8.91 3.56 5.00
N ARG A 96 8.65 2.27 5.19
CA ARG A 96 7.40 1.64 4.76
C ARG A 96 6.20 2.24 5.48
N ARG A 97 6.25 2.39 6.82
CA ARG A 97 5.17 2.98 7.61
C ARG A 97 4.84 4.40 7.17
N LEU A 98 5.86 5.22 6.93
CA LEU A 98 5.69 6.56 6.38
C LEU A 98 5.01 6.53 5.00
N LYS A 99 5.38 5.58 4.12
CA LYS A 99 4.74 5.43 2.81
C LYS A 99 3.27 5.02 2.92
N GLU A 100 2.93 4.18 3.89
CA GLU A 100 1.56 3.71 4.14
C GLU A 100 0.62 4.83 4.62
N THR A 101 1.13 5.98 5.05
CA THR A 101 0.29 7.15 5.39
C THR A 101 -0.31 7.84 4.17
N ASP A 102 0.24 7.63 2.98
CA ASP A 102 -0.10 8.31 1.72
C ASP A 102 -0.02 9.86 1.79
N ILE A 103 0.76 10.38 2.75
CA ILE A 103 0.97 11.82 2.93
C ILE A 103 2.20 12.30 2.16
N TYR A 104 3.22 11.44 2.06
CA TYR A 104 4.53 11.80 1.52
C TYR A 104 4.75 11.26 0.12
N SER A 105 5.14 12.14 -0.81
CA SER A 105 5.51 11.79 -2.18
C SER A 105 6.95 11.28 -2.27
N LEU A 106 7.84 11.82 -1.42
CA LEU A 106 9.23 11.40 -1.31
C LEU A 106 9.56 11.12 0.15
N ILE A 107 10.21 9.99 0.38
CA ILE A 107 10.68 9.59 1.71
C ILE A 107 12.09 9.06 1.57
N ASN A 108 13.05 9.75 2.17
CA ASN A 108 14.43 9.30 2.27
C ASN A 108 14.88 9.30 3.72
N ILE A 109 15.46 8.22 4.19
CA ILE A 109 16.00 8.08 5.55
C ILE A 109 17.46 7.69 5.42
N THR A 110 18.36 8.57 5.84
CA THR A 110 19.80 8.40 5.67
C THR A 110 20.51 8.50 7.02
N PRO A 111 21.30 7.49 7.40
CA PRO A 111 22.21 7.60 8.53
C PRO A 111 23.39 8.50 8.19
N VAL A 112 23.68 9.47 9.04
CA VAL A 112 24.80 10.40 8.89
C VAL A 112 25.73 10.23 10.06
N LYS A 113 27.00 9.95 9.80
CA LYS A 113 28.04 9.78 10.84
C LYS A 113 28.23 11.07 11.62
N VAL A 114 28.27 10.97 12.94
CA VAL A 114 28.63 12.10 13.81
C VAL A 114 30.14 12.24 13.83
N THR A 115 30.69 13.41 13.45
CA THR A 115 32.13 13.64 13.30
C THR A 115 32.93 13.35 14.58
N ALA A 116 32.33 13.52 15.75
CA ALA A 116 32.98 13.30 17.04
C ALA A 116 32.89 11.84 17.56
N SER A 117 32.23 10.94 16.82
CA SER A 117 32.01 9.56 17.29
C SER A 117 31.96 8.55 16.15
N ASP A 118 32.71 7.46 16.31
CA ASP A 118 32.66 6.32 15.38
C ASP A 118 31.51 5.35 15.69
N SER A 119 30.76 5.60 16.76
CA SER A 119 29.71 4.69 17.26
C SER A 119 28.32 5.32 17.24
N ILE A 120 28.16 6.54 16.71
CA ILE A 120 26.87 7.23 16.70
C ILE A 120 26.58 7.75 15.29
N VAL A 121 25.35 7.49 14.82
CA VAL A 121 24.79 8.08 13.60
C VAL A 121 23.55 8.89 13.93
N ASN A 122 23.44 10.04 13.33
CA ASN A 122 22.18 10.78 13.30
C ASN A 122 21.36 10.32 12.10
N MET A 123 20.05 10.27 12.27
CA MET A 123 19.14 9.93 11.19
C MET A 123 18.60 11.21 10.56
N VAL A 124 18.76 11.37 9.26
CA VAL A 124 18.19 12.49 8.50
C VAL A 124 17.04 11.92 7.66
N ILE A 125 15.84 12.42 7.91
CA ILE A 125 14.63 12.05 7.19
C ILE A 125 14.25 13.23 6.30
N SER A 126 14.39 13.05 4.98
CA SER A 126 13.94 14.03 4.00
C SER A 126 12.58 13.62 3.45
N LEU A 127 11.60 14.50 3.62
CA LEU A 127 10.20 14.25 3.25
C LEU A 127 9.73 15.34 2.29
N ASN A 128 8.96 14.96 1.28
CA ASN A 128 8.13 15.89 0.51
C ASN A 128 6.68 15.45 0.66
N GLU A 129 5.81 16.38 1.00
CA GLU A 129 4.39 16.10 1.13
C GLU A 129 3.68 16.14 -0.23
N TYR A 130 2.68 15.28 -0.39
CA TYR A 130 1.68 15.48 -1.43
C TYR A 130 0.84 16.73 -1.12
N LYS A 131 0.14 17.25 -2.11
CA LYS A 131 -0.89 18.25 -1.84
C LYS A 131 -1.93 17.66 -0.90
N GLN A 132 -2.22 18.37 0.17
CA GLN A 132 -3.19 17.93 1.17
C GLN A 132 -4.57 17.67 0.55
N ARG A 133 -4.97 18.53 -0.39
CA ARG A 133 -6.24 18.39 -1.12
C ARG A 133 -5.97 18.28 -2.60
N GLU A 134 -6.61 17.31 -3.21
CA GLU A 134 -6.42 17.00 -4.62
C GLU A 134 -7.77 16.68 -5.27
N TRP A 135 -7.94 17.13 -6.50
CA TRP A 135 -9.01 16.73 -7.38
C TRP A 135 -8.41 15.96 -8.54
N LEU A 136 -8.98 14.80 -8.83
CA LEU A 136 -8.68 14.01 -10.00
C LEU A 136 -9.94 13.85 -10.80
N SER A 137 -9.89 14.13 -12.10
CA SER A 137 -10.97 13.81 -13.00
C SER A 137 -10.40 13.08 -14.23
N VAL A 138 -11.06 12.01 -14.60
CA VAL A 138 -10.72 11.19 -15.76
C VAL A 138 -11.99 10.95 -16.53
N GLY A 139 -11.93 11.09 -17.85
CA GLY A 139 -13.06 10.82 -18.72
C GLY A 139 -12.57 10.31 -20.07
N GLY A 140 -13.38 9.49 -20.72
CA GLY A 140 -13.02 8.91 -21.99
C GLY A 140 -13.94 7.77 -22.40
N PHE A 141 -13.46 7.04 -23.39
CA PHE A 141 -14.10 5.83 -23.88
C PHE A 141 -13.35 4.63 -23.28
N GLU A 142 -13.99 3.95 -22.33
CA GLU A 142 -13.42 2.80 -21.64
C GLU A 142 -14.45 1.69 -21.52
N PRO A 143 -14.02 0.40 -21.61
CA PRO A 143 -14.88 -0.71 -21.24
C PRO A 143 -15.18 -0.64 -19.74
N ILE A 144 -16.45 -0.62 -19.38
CA ILE A 144 -16.87 -0.62 -17.98
C ILE A 144 -17.58 -1.93 -17.69
N GLU A 145 -17.18 -2.61 -16.61
CA GLU A 145 -17.92 -3.76 -16.08
C GLU A 145 -19.25 -3.27 -15.50
N PHE A 146 -20.36 -3.75 -16.05
CA PHE A 146 -21.70 -3.38 -15.57
C PHE A 146 -22.26 -4.41 -14.61
N TYR A 147 -21.84 -5.65 -14.73
CA TYR A 147 -22.21 -6.74 -13.83
C TYR A 147 -21.01 -7.66 -13.62
N GLU A 148 -20.84 -8.15 -12.40
CA GLU A 148 -19.72 -9.01 -12.04
C GLU A 148 -19.77 -10.35 -12.81
N GLY A 149 -18.73 -10.61 -13.60
CA GLY A 149 -18.59 -11.83 -14.39
C GLY A 149 -19.10 -11.77 -15.84
N LEU A 150 -19.58 -10.61 -16.30
CA LEU A 150 -19.86 -10.35 -17.72
C LEU A 150 -18.71 -9.61 -18.39
N ASP A 151 -18.61 -9.77 -19.72
CA ASP A 151 -17.65 -9.03 -20.51
C ASP A 151 -17.90 -7.52 -20.38
N PRO A 152 -16.82 -6.70 -20.19
CA PRO A 152 -16.98 -5.26 -20.10
C PRO A 152 -17.59 -4.66 -21.36
N LEU A 153 -18.61 -3.83 -21.19
CA LEU A 153 -19.24 -3.13 -22.32
C LEU A 153 -18.46 -1.85 -22.67
N PRO A 154 -18.24 -1.58 -23.97
CA PRO A 154 -17.67 -0.31 -24.38
C PRO A 154 -18.57 0.83 -23.92
N SER A 155 -17.99 1.79 -23.21
CA SER A 155 -18.75 2.84 -22.53
C SER A 155 -18.07 4.19 -22.67
N LEU A 156 -18.87 5.25 -22.73
CA LEU A 156 -18.40 6.61 -22.58
C LEU A 156 -18.66 7.06 -21.15
N GLY A 157 -17.62 7.46 -20.43
CA GLY A 157 -17.81 7.84 -19.04
C GLY A 157 -16.59 8.45 -18.40
N GLY A 158 -16.59 8.47 -17.08
CA GLY A 158 -15.48 8.98 -16.31
C GLY A 158 -15.80 9.09 -14.84
N PHE A 159 -14.84 9.63 -14.10
CA PHE A 159 -15.03 9.87 -12.67
C PHE A 159 -14.40 11.19 -12.23
N ILE A 160 -14.88 11.70 -11.13
CA ILE A 160 -14.31 12.80 -10.37
C ILE A 160 -14.05 12.28 -8.96
N GLU A 161 -12.82 12.46 -8.49
CA GLU A 161 -12.41 12.11 -7.14
C GLU A 161 -11.86 13.34 -6.42
N TRP A 162 -12.32 13.56 -5.20
CA TRP A 162 -11.72 14.50 -4.28
C TRP A 162 -11.08 13.74 -3.13
N ARG A 163 -9.84 14.13 -2.77
CA ARG A 163 -9.06 13.50 -1.72
C ARG A 163 -8.49 14.56 -0.78
N ASN A 164 -8.55 14.28 0.52
CA ASN A 164 -7.89 15.04 1.57
C ASN A 164 -7.02 14.09 2.40
N ARG A 165 -5.69 14.29 2.32
CA ARG A 165 -4.69 13.39 2.93
C ARG A 165 -4.41 13.65 4.41
N SER A 166 -5.00 14.65 5.01
CA SER A 166 -4.82 14.96 6.43
C SER A 166 -6.11 15.57 6.97
N ILE A 167 -7.09 14.70 7.22
CA ILE A 167 -8.34 15.15 7.82
C ILE A 167 -8.14 15.33 9.33
N PHE A 168 -8.66 16.42 9.89
CA PHE A 168 -8.54 16.77 11.31
C PHE A 168 -7.09 16.85 11.82
N ASN A 169 -6.13 17.23 10.98
CA ASN A 169 -4.70 17.23 11.31
C ASN A 169 -4.20 15.87 11.82
N THR A 170 -4.81 14.79 11.36
CA THR A 170 -4.37 13.42 11.62
C THR A 170 -3.79 12.81 10.34
N ASN A 171 -3.02 11.73 10.50
CA ASN A 171 -2.52 10.95 9.37
C ASN A 171 -3.60 10.03 8.80
N SER A 172 -4.80 10.60 8.57
CA SER A 172 -5.95 9.88 8.02
C SER A 172 -6.41 10.55 6.73
N ASN A 173 -6.73 9.75 5.75
CA ASN A 173 -7.15 10.17 4.43
C ASN A 173 -8.66 10.06 4.30
N PHE A 174 -9.26 11.03 3.66
CA PHE A 174 -10.65 10.98 3.26
C PHE A 174 -10.76 11.18 1.75
N SER A 175 -11.59 10.39 1.10
CA SER A 175 -11.84 10.51 -0.32
C SER A 175 -13.32 10.39 -0.63
N THR A 176 -13.74 11.06 -1.68
CA THR A 176 -15.04 10.84 -2.29
C THR A 176 -14.89 10.78 -3.80
N LYS A 177 -15.53 9.79 -4.41
CA LYS A 177 -15.44 9.52 -5.84
C LYS A 177 -16.83 9.34 -6.42
N PHE A 178 -17.08 10.03 -7.50
CA PHE A 178 -18.30 9.86 -8.29
C PHE A 178 -17.91 9.37 -9.70
N LEU A 179 -18.49 8.27 -10.13
CA LEU A 179 -18.30 7.67 -11.44
C LEU A 179 -19.64 7.65 -12.19
N ILE A 180 -19.58 7.97 -13.47
CA ILE A 180 -20.70 7.83 -14.42
C ILE A 180 -20.20 7.14 -15.68
N GLY A 181 -20.98 6.17 -16.18
CA GLY A 181 -20.67 5.45 -17.42
C GLY A 181 -21.92 5.17 -18.23
N PHE A 182 -21.86 5.50 -19.51
CA PHE A 182 -22.93 5.26 -20.49
C PHE A 182 -22.49 4.15 -21.44
N PRO A 183 -23.15 2.99 -21.47
CA PRO A 183 -22.84 1.93 -22.44
C PRO A 183 -23.11 2.43 -23.86
N TRP A 184 -22.16 2.15 -24.77
CA TRP A 184 -22.28 2.61 -26.16
C TRP A 184 -23.36 1.89 -26.97
N GLU A 185 -23.57 0.61 -26.69
CA GLU A 185 -24.44 -0.28 -27.48
C GLU A 185 -25.90 -0.32 -27.02
N THR A 186 -26.24 0.43 -25.98
CA THR A 186 -27.58 0.38 -25.36
C THR A 186 -28.18 1.76 -25.19
N ASN A 187 -29.44 1.83 -24.76
CA ASN A 187 -30.11 3.08 -24.49
C ASN A 187 -29.33 3.93 -23.50
N PHE A 188 -28.80 5.08 -23.93
CA PHE A 188 -28.09 6.07 -23.10
C PHE A 188 -28.88 6.55 -21.86
N ASN A 189 -30.13 6.15 -21.74
CA ASN A 189 -31.03 6.58 -20.67
C ASN A 189 -30.75 5.90 -19.31
N LEU A 190 -29.89 4.87 -19.27
CA LEU A 190 -29.59 4.13 -18.05
C LEU A 190 -28.08 4.09 -17.81
N PRO A 191 -27.50 5.14 -17.25
CA PRO A 191 -26.07 5.15 -16.92
C PRO A 191 -25.78 4.27 -15.71
N ARG A 192 -24.59 3.68 -15.69
CA ARG A 192 -24.00 3.20 -14.45
C ARG A 192 -23.57 4.41 -13.64
N LEU A 193 -23.98 4.48 -12.40
CA LEU A 193 -23.57 5.50 -11.44
C LEU A 193 -22.93 4.81 -10.25
N ARG A 194 -21.80 5.32 -9.80
CA ARG A 194 -21.19 4.86 -8.56
C ARG A 194 -20.69 6.03 -7.73
N TYR A 195 -21.00 6.02 -6.47
CA TYR A 195 -20.54 6.97 -5.49
C TYR A 195 -19.84 6.25 -4.36
N ASP A 196 -18.58 6.60 -4.10
CA ASP A 196 -17.76 6.04 -3.04
C ASP A 196 -17.36 7.12 -2.03
N ILE A 197 -17.38 6.77 -0.75
CA ILE A 197 -16.83 7.56 0.35
C ILE A 197 -15.80 6.68 1.05
N GLY A 198 -14.53 7.08 0.98
CA GLY A 198 -13.40 6.36 1.58
C GLY A 198 -12.83 7.09 2.79
N PHE A 199 -12.47 6.33 3.81
CA PHE A 199 -11.72 6.79 4.97
C PHE A 199 -10.61 5.79 5.29
N ASP A 200 -9.36 6.24 5.21
CA ASP A 200 -8.19 5.43 5.47
C ASP A 200 -7.43 5.97 6.67
N THR A 201 -7.12 5.13 7.63
CA THR A 201 -6.31 5.50 8.79
C THR A 201 -5.35 4.37 9.18
N ASN A 202 -4.16 4.74 9.62
CA ASN A 202 -3.18 3.77 10.12
C ASN A 202 -3.29 3.54 11.63
N TRP A 203 -4.03 4.41 12.35
CA TRP A 203 -4.11 4.37 13.79
C TRP A 203 -5.57 4.42 14.28
N ILE A 204 -5.95 3.43 15.07
CA ILE A 204 -7.24 3.38 15.74
C ILE A 204 -6.99 3.31 17.26
N LEU A 205 -7.56 4.24 18.02
CA LEU A 205 -7.46 4.29 19.49
C LEU A 205 -6.02 4.18 20.03
N GLY A 206 -5.05 4.77 19.34
CA GLY A 206 -3.64 4.72 19.74
C GLY A 206 -2.89 3.43 19.39
N ILE A 207 -3.54 2.50 18.72
CA ILE A 207 -2.93 1.27 18.21
C ILE A 207 -2.76 1.40 16.69
N ARG A 208 -1.59 1.00 16.18
CA ARG A 208 -1.35 0.95 14.75
C ARG A 208 -2.10 -0.23 14.13
N TRP A 209 -3.21 0.08 13.52
CA TRP A 209 -4.08 -0.89 12.86
C TRP A 209 -4.59 -0.30 11.54
N PRO A 210 -3.79 -0.39 10.46
CA PRO A 210 -4.16 0.17 9.18
C PRO A 210 -5.52 -0.33 8.73
N THR A 211 -6.45 0.61 8.60
CA THR A 211 -7.85 0.33 8.30
C THR A 211 -8.31 1.23 7.18
N LYS A 212 -8.95 0.62 6.18
CA LYS A 212 -9.67 1.28 5.11
C LYS A 212 -11.15 1.00 5.26
N LEU A 213 -11.93 2.06 5.29
CA LEU A 213 -13.39 2.00 5.32
C LEU A 213 -13.89 2.62 4.02
N ASN A 214 -14.71 1.90 3.28
CA ASN A 214 -15.36 2.39 2.07
C ASN A 214 -16.87 2.19 2.17
N SER A 215 -17.63 3.24 1.92
CA SER A 215 -19.08 3.17 1.77
C SER A 215 -19.41 3.51 0.33
N PHE A 216 -20.24 2.73 -0.30
CA PHE A 216 -20.57 2.93 -1.70
C PHE A 216 -22.08 2.81 -1.96
N TYR A 217 -22.50 3.51 -3.00
CA TYR A 217 -23.79 3.35 -3.66
C TYR A 217 -23.54 3.22 -5.16
N GLU A 218 -24.15 2.23 -5.79
CA GLU A 218 -23.96 1.92 -7.19
C GLU A 218 -25.28 1.55 -7.85
N THR A 219 -25.48 2.01 -9.06
CA THR A 219 -26.54 1.51 -9.93
C THR A 219 -25.89 0.69 -11.03
N LEU A 220 -26.25 -0.58 -11.08
CA LEU A 220 -25.85 -1.52 -12.10
C LEU A 220 -27.00 -1.71 -13.09
N ILE A 221 -26.64 -2.00 -14.33
CA ILE A 221 -27.62 -2.34 -15.36
C ILE A 221 -27.43 -3.81 -15.67
N ASN A 222 -28.48 -4.58 -15.46
CA ASN A 222 -28.52 -5.98 -15.84
C ASN A 222 -29.17 -6.10 -17.22
N TYR A 223 -28.44 -6.67 -18.18
CA TYR A 223 -28.95 -6.93 -19.52
C TYR A 223 -29.30 -8.40 -19.61
N ASP A 224 -30.57 -8.72 -19.51
CA ASP A 224 -31.07 -10.00 -19.99
C ASP A 224 -31.58 -9.80 -21.42
N GLN A 225 -31.60 -10.87 -22.25
CA GLN A 225 -31.92 -10.78 -23.69
C GLN A 225 -33.29 -10.13 -23.99
N GLU A 226 -34.18 -10.08 -23.01
CA GLU A 226 -35.54 -9.56 -23.16
C GLU A 226 -35.85 -8.34 -22.27
N ASN A 227 -35.07 -8.11 -21.19
CA ASN A 227 -35.33 -7.04 -20.23
C ASN A 227 -34.06 -6.31 -19.80
N ILE A 228 -34.17 -5.00 -19.67
CA ILE A 228 -33.13 -4.16 -19.09
C ILE A 228 -33.57 -3.80 -17.68
N ASP A 229 -32.87 -4.36 -16.71
CA ASP A 229 -33.17 -4.16 -15.30
C ASP A 229 -32.12 -3.26 -14.63
N ARG A 230 -32.57 -2.43 -13.72
CA ARG A 230 -31.71 -1.61 -12.90
C ARG A 230 -31.60 -2.20 -11.51
N VAL A 231 -30.39 -2.59 -11.14
CA VAL A 231 -30.08 -3.07 -9.80
C VAL A 231 -29.36 -1.97 -9.04
N GLU A 232 -29.83 -1.66 -7.84
CA GLU A 232 -29.17 -0.76 -6.92
C GLU A 232 -28.38 -1.59 -5.90
N ARG A 233 -27.13 -1.24 -5.73
CA ARG A 233 -26.21 -1.86 -4.77
C ARG A 233 -25.63 -0.79 -3.86
N TYR A 234 -25.70 -0.99 -2.57
CA TYR A 234 -25.05 -0.13 -1.61
C TYR A 234 -24.49 -0.93 -0.46
N GLY A 235 -23.44 -0.41 0.14
CA GLY A 235 -22.77 -1.16 1.19
C GLY A 235 -21.66 -0.42 1.89
N VAL A 236 -21.04 -1.16 2.80
CA VAL A 236 -19.86 -0.74 3.54
C VAL A 236 -18.85 -1.87 3.53
N GLU A 237 -17.62 -1.53 3.18
CA GLU A 237 -16.46 -2.41 3.18
C GLU A 237 -15.45 -1.91 4.20
N MET A 238 -14.95 -2.79 5.03
CA MET A 238 -13.85 -2.51 5.94
C MET A 238 -12.72 -3.48 5.66
N LEU A 239 -11.55 -2.94 5.38
CA LEU A 239 -10.33 -3.69 5.14
C LEU A 239 -9.28 -3.30 6.17
N GLN A 240 -8.75 -4.28 6.89
CA GLN A 240 -7.68 -4.10 7.85
C GLN A 240 -6.49 -4.97 7.47
N THR A 241 -5.29 -4.39 7.47
CA THR A 241 -4.07 -5.10 7.08
C THR A 241 -2.98 -4.88 8.12
N ILE A 242 -2.51 -5.95 8.74
CA ILE A 242 -1.41 -5.93 9.69
C ILE A 242 -0.21 -6.61 9.05
N MET A 243 0.86 -5.86 8.84
CA MET A 243 2.12 -6.43 8.36
C MET A 243 2.84 -7.12 9.51
N ILE A 244 3.14 -8.40 9.35
CA ILE A 244 3.92 -9.21 10.29
C ILE A 244 5.41 -8.97 10.04
N ASP A 245 5.81 -9.03 8.77
CA ASP A 245 7.14 -8.69 8.28
C ASP A 245 7.07 -8.00 6.90
N GLU A 246 8.17 -7.98 6.14
CA GLU A 246 8.22 -7.30 4.83
C GLU A 246 7.29 -7.90 3.78
N ARG A 247 6.97 -9.18 3.89
CA ARG A 247 6.21 -9.94 2.88
C ARG A 247 5.02 -10.66 3.46
N SER A 248 5.03 -10.88 4.78
CA SER A 248 3.96 -11.59 5.47
C SER A 248 2.97 -10.63 6.10
N TYR A 249 1.71 -10.86 5.89
CA TYR A 249 0.65 -10.01 6.44
C TYR A 249 -0.57 -10.82 6.87
N PHE A 250 -1.29 -10.27 7.80
CA PHE A 250 -2.64 -10.68 8.14
C PHE A 250 -3.62 -9.61 7.65
N GLN A 251 -4.66 -10.04 6.96
CA GLN A 251 -5.70 -9.20 6.42
C GLN A 251 -7.06 -9.71 6.84
N ASN A 252 -7.90 -8.79 7.25
CA ASN A 252 -9.29 -9.04 7.57
C ASN A 252 -10.13 -8.08 6.74
N MET A 253 -11.17 -8.60 6.12
CA MET A 253 -12.11 -7.84 5.31
C MET A 253 -13.53 -8.18 5.75
N ALA A 254 -14.29 -7.17 6.08
CA ALA A 254 -15.72 -7.27 6.37
C ALA A 254 -16.49 -6.47 5.32
N VAL A 255 -17.48 -7.09 4.73
CA VAL A 255 -18.35 -6.47 3.72
C VAL A 255 -19.79 -6.67 4.17
N TRP A 256 -20.54 -5.59 4.14
CA TRP A 256 -21.98 -5.58 4.22
C TRP A 256 -22.52 -4.86 2.99
N GLU A 257 -23.36 -5.53 2.24
CA GLU A 257 -23.97 -4.97 1.05
C GLU A 257 -25.42 -5.40 0.90
N ASN A 258 -26.19 -4.57 0.25
CA ASN A 258 -27.58 -4.79 -0.06
C ASN A 258 -27.82 -4.55 -1.54
N PHE A 259 -28.52 -5.47 -2.15
CA PHE A 259 -28.97 -5.40 -3.55
C PHE A 259 -30.48 -5.18 -3.55
N SER A 260 -30.94 -4.20 -4.29
CA SER A 260 -32.35 -3.91 -4.48
C SER A 260 -32.65 -3.93 -5.96
N ASP A 261 -33.54 -4.78 -6.36
CA ASP A 261 -34.09 -4.81 -7.70
C ASP A 261 -35.33 -3.88 -7.75
N ASN A 262 -35.23 -2.82 -8.49
CA ASN A 262 -36.31 -1.81 -8.63
C ASN A 262 -37.27 -2.15 -9.76
N ASN A 263 -37.38 -3.43 -10.18
CA ASN A 263 -38.42 -3.81 -11.11
C ASN A 263 -39.80 -3.55 -10.53
N SER A 264 -40.31 -2.37 -10.79
CA SER A 264 -41.75 -2.12 -10.76
C SER A 264 -42.38 -2.85 -11.96
N VAL A 265 -42.45 -4.17 -11.86
CA VAL A 265 -43.33 -4.91 -12.75
C VAL A 265 -44.71 -4.33 -12.56
N ASN A 266 -45.26 -3.77 -13.61
CA ASN A 266 -46.67 -3.44 -13.70
C ASN A 266 -47.48 -4.64 -13.17
N ALA A 267 -48.19 -4.43 -12.10
CA ALA A 267 -48.95 -5.43 -11.33
C ALA A 267 -50.11 -6.06 -12.08
N LEU A 268 -49.99 -6.35 -13.39
CA LEU A 268 -51.05 -6.89 -14.25
C LEU A 268 -50.75 -8.28 -14.82
N ASP A 269 -49.57 -8.85 -14.60
CA ASP A 269 -49.31 -10.23 -15.01
C ASP A 269 -49.26 -11.19 -13.81
N LEU A 270 -50.45 -11.68 -13.46
CA LEU A 270 -50.70 -12.66 -12.37
C LEU A 270 -50.32 -14.09 -12.74
N SER A 271 -49.51 -14.36 -13.78
CA SER A 271 -49.32 -15.74 -14.28
C SER A 271 -47.88 -16.25 -14.32
N SER A 272 -46.89 -15.50 -13.90
CA SER A 272 -45.52 -16.05 -13.83
C SER A 272 -45.01 -16.12 -12.40
N ASN A 273 -44.84 -17.37 -11.95
CA ASN A 273 -44.22 -17.79 -10.68
C ASN A 273 -42.70 -17.49 -10.71
N THR A 274 -42.28 -16.27 -11.03
CA THR A 274 -40.90 -15.83 -10.88
C THR A 274 -40.77 -15.18 -9.51
N ASN A 275 -40.13 -15.89 -8.60
CA ASN A 275 -39.65 -15.34 -7.33
C ASN A 275 -38.65 -14.20 -7.63
N SER A 276 -39.14 -13.00 -7.89
CA SER A 276 -38.28 -11.84 -7.97
C SER A 276 -37.66 -11.62 -6.59
N ILE A 277 -36.37 -11.78 -6.51
CA ILE A 277 -35.59 -11.47 -5.28
C ILE A 277 -35.63 -9.96 -5.12
N LYS A 278 -36.62 -9.44 -4.41
CA LYS A 278 -36.83 -8.00 -4.25
C LYS A 278 -35.72 -7.29 -3.46
N ASN A 279 -35.09 -7.98 -2.52
CA ASN A 279 -33.97 -7.46 -1.74
C ASN A 279 -33.06 -8.61 -1.31
N LEU A 280 -31.81 -8.58 -1.71
CA LEU A 280 -30.79 -9.51 -1.25
C LEU A 280 -29.79 -8.77 -0.35
N GLN A 281 -29.62 -9.27 0.85
CA GLN A 281 -28.61 -8.74 1.78
C GLN A 281 -27.46 -9.73 1.89
N GLN A 282 -26.25 -9.29 1.58
CA GLN A 282 -25.05 -10.08 1.69
C GLN A 282 -24.16 -9.54 2.82
N ARG A 283 -23.64 -10.44 3.64
CA ARG A 283 -22.64 -10.15 4.66
C ARG A 283 -21.52 -11.14 4.52
N SER A 284 -20.31 -10.65 4.39
CA SER A 284 -19.13 -11.51 4.31
C SER A 284 -18.05 -11.05 5.28
N LEU A 285 -17.36 -12.03 5.85
CA LEU A 285 -16.18 -11.80 6.67
C LEU A 285 -15.11 -12.74 6.17
N SER A 286 -14.01 -12.20 5.71
CA SER A 286 -12.88 -12.97 5.19
C SER A 286 -11.59 -12.66 5.94
N PHE A 287 -10.80 -13.69 6.14
CA PHE A 287 -9.48 -13.59 6.76
C PHE A 287 -8.45 -14.17 5.80
N ARG A 288 -7.36 -13.45 5.60
CA ARG A 288 -6.23 -13.90 4.80
C ARG A 288 -4.96 -13.77 5.60
N LEU A 289 -4.27 -14.90 5.78
CA LEU A 289 -2.91 -14.92 6.31
C LEU A 289 -1.98 -15.28 5.16
N HIS A 290 -1.07 -14.38 4.86
CA HIS A 290 -0.01 -14.62 3.88
C HIS A 290 1.33 -14.68 4.61
N ILE A 291 2.04 -15.79 4.45
CA ILE A 291 3.37 -16.00 5.03
C ILE A 291 4.31 -16.37 3.89
N ASP A 292 5.29 -15.51 3.65
CA ASP A 292 6.38 -15.77 2.70
C ASP A 292 7.61 -16.22 3.49
N LYS A 293 7.90 -17.52 3.42
CA LYS A 293 9.12 -18.10 4.00
C LYS A 293 10.22 -18.08 2.95
N LYS A 294 11.30 -17.34 3.22
CA LYS A 294 12.56 -17.47 2.49
C LYS A 294 13.42 -18.60 3.04
#